data_3021076fa324b0b21e26da86a3876a2b
#
_entry.id   3021076fa324b0b21e26da86a3876a2b
#
_cell.length_a   1.000
_cell.length_b   1.000
_cell.length_c   1.000
_cell.angle_alpha   90.00
_cell.angle_beta   90.00
_cell.angle_gamma   90.00
#
_symmetry.space_group_name_H-M   'P 1'
#
loop_
_entity.id
_entity.type
_entity.pdbx_description
1 polymer ?
#
loop_
_entity_poly.entity_id
_entity_poly.type
_entity_poly.pdbx_seq_one_letter_code
_entity_poly.pdbx_strand_id
1 'polypeptide(L)'
;MATITSDPVVRPVPQILAHEVIAPRKTKRWVDWVLTTDHKKIGIMYLVLTGVFFCMGGVEALMMRTQLSVPNNTLLTSEHYNQLLTMHGTTMIFLFVVPVWAGFGNYFLPLMIGARDMAFPRLNALSFWMLAFGGIVFYATLFWHPPDAGWWSYPPLSESLYSPSGGQDAWIFLIHLTGISSLLGAINFYVTIVNMRAPGMSWNRLPLFIWSLLVYAILLIIALPVVAAAVTMLLADRHFGTHFFDPTDHGSPVLWQHLFWFFGHPEVYIMILPGFGVVSEVIPVFSRKPIFGYKAIAAATAVIAFLATLVWAHHLFASPLPIVVLSFFMLSSFLIGVPTGVKIFNWIATLWRGSLVMTTALWFTIGFIAIFIIGGITGIFLAVFPVDWQLNDTYFVVAHFHYVLMGGAVFTVFAGLYYWYPKITGRLLNERLGKASFWVMFFGFNATFFVQHALGLSGMPRRIYTYQPGLGWSTYNLISTIGSYILGVGVLLTIINIYRSLTKGQIAGPDPWKGNTLEWFTPSPPPVNNFDEVPRVRSVEPMRDIRRQVERQTGVIQKGGGSEQFARSS
;
A
#
# COMPACT_ATOMS: atom_id res chain seq x y z
N MET A 1 7.32 17.88 -54.95
CA MET A 1 8.54 18.07 -54.16
C MET A 1 8.29 19.26 -53.22
N ALA A 2 7.98 19.02 -51.99
CA ALA A 2 7.90 20.03 -50.94
C ALA A 2 8.81 19.54 -49.82
N THR A 3 9.91 20.24 -49.64
CA THR A 3 10.92 20.04 -48.61
C THR A 3 10.35 20.37 -47.24
N ILE A 4 10.22 19.37 -46.39
CA ILE A 4 9.95 19.56 -44.96
C ILE A 4 11.29 19.85 -44.29
N THR A 5 11.54 21.12 -44.01
CA THR A 5 12.59 21.57 -43.11
C THR A 5 11.95 22.31 -41.95
N SER A 6 12.07 21.81 -40.77
CA SER A 6 12.49 22.51 -39.56
C SER A 6 12.20 21.66 -38.36
N ASP A 7 13.26 21.17 -37.70
CA ASP A 7 13.21 20.77 -36.31
C ASP A 7 12.65 21.94 -35.48
N PRO A 8 11.70 21.70 -34.55
CA PRO A 8 11.25 22.75 -33.66
C PRO A 8 12.41 23.23 -32.82
N VAL A 9 12.64 24.53 -32.86
CA VAL A 9 13.65 25.26 -32.05
C VAL A 9 13.46 24.86 -30.58
N VAL A 10 14.37 24.03 -30.10
CA VAL A 10 14.47 23.72 -28.67
C VAL A 10 14.99 24.96 -27.97
N ARG A 11 14.13 25.68 -27.25
CA ARG A 11 14.56 26.82 -26.41
C ARG A 11 15.59 26.35 -25.39
N PRO A 12 16.58 27.20 -25.05
CA PRO A 12 17.66 26.80 -24.15
C PRO A 12 17.13 26.43 -22.75
N VAL A 13 17.49 25.23 -22.33
CA VAL A 13 17.15 24.55 -21.09
C VAL A 13 17.51 25.32 -19.77
N PRO A 14 18.32 26.37 -19.71
CA PRO A 14 18.60 27.09 -18.46
C PRO A 14 17.37 27.66 -17.74
N GLN A 15 16.29 27.97 -18.46
CA GLN A 15 15.03 28.43 -17.86
C GLN A 15 14.22 27.33 -17.16
N ILE A 16 14.44 26.07 -17.51
CA ILE A 16 13.68 24.92 -16.96
C ILE A 16 14.16 24.56 -15.54
N LEU A 17 15.43 24.79 -15.22
CA LEU A 17 16.00 24.49 -13.90
C LEU A 17 16.04 25.71 -12.95
N ALA A 18 15.74 26.89 -13.46
CA ALA A 18 15.71 28.16 -12.72
C ALA A 18 14.29 28.55 -12.24
N HIS A 19 13.37 27.60 -12.09
CA HIS A 19 12.09 27.91 -11.47
C HIS A 19 12.32 28.42 -10.06
N GLU A 20 11.98 29.67 -9.82
CA GLU A 20 11.90 30.25 -8.47
C GLU A 20 11.08 29.32 -7.58
N VAL A 21 11.52 29.16 -6.34
CA VAL A 21 10.78 28.45 -5.30
C VAL A 21 9.46 29.23 -5.11
N ILE A 22 8.42 28.77 -5.78
CA ILE A 22 7.09 29.38 -5.62
C ILE A 22 6.66 29.08 -4.19
N ALA A 23 6.62 30.12 -3.36
CA ALA A 23 6.08 30.01 -2.02
C ALA A 23 4.69 29.34 -2.07
N PRO A 24 4.38 28.38 -1.19
CA PRO A 24 3.11 27.67 -1.25
C PRO A 24 1.97 28.68 -1.21
N ARG A 25 1.14 28.66 -2.26
CA ARG A 25 -0.01 29.57 -2.39
C ARG A 25 -0.93 29.29 -1.19
N LYS A 26 -1.11 30.24 -0.28
CA LYS A 26 -2.04 30.13 0.85
C LYS A 26 -3.44 29.92 0.29
N THR A 27 -3.95 28.68 0.37
CA THR A 27 -5.35 28.38 0.05
C THR A 27 -6.23 29.09 1.07
N LYS A 28 -7.06 30.02 0.61
CA LYS A 28 -7.78 30.95 1.49
C LYS A 28 -9.06 30.37 2.10
N ARG A 29 -9.54 29.17 1.67
CA ARG A 29 -10.81 28.61 2.15
C ARG A 29 -10.73 27.07 2.23
N TRP A 30 -11.25 26.48 3.32
CA TRP A 30 -11.48 25.05 3.46
C TRP A 30 -12.40 24.48 2.35
N VAL A 31 -13.32 25.31 1.82
CA VAL A 31 -14.20 24.99 0.68
C VAL A 31 -13.40 24.59 -0.57
N ASP A 32 -12.21 25.19 -0.78
CA ASP A 32 -11.34 24.88 -1.92
C ASP A 32 -10.76 23.45 -1.85
N TRP A 33 -10.79 22.82 -0.69
CA TRP A 33 -10.44 21.42 -0.50
C TRP A 33 -11.65 20.49 -0.67
N VAL A 34 -12.78 20.87 -0.12
CA VAL A 34 -14.01 20.05 -0.18
C VAL A 34 -14.53 19.91 -1.60
N LEU A 35 -14.49 20.97 -2.40
CA LEU A 35 -15.00 21.00 -3.78
C LEU A 35 -13.91 20.83 -4.85
N THR A 36 -12.70 20.43 -4.46
CA THR A 36 -11.59 20.30 -5.39
C THR A 36 -11.76 19.14 -6.37
N THR A 37 -11.34 19.36 -7.61
CA THR A 37 -11.14 18.32 -8.62
C THR A 37 -9.65 18.17 -8.98
N ASP A 38 -8.74 18.94 -8.38
CA ASP A 38 -7.30 18.86 -8.58
C ASP A 38 -6.79 17.53 -8.00
N HIS A 39 -6.23 16.67 -8.85
CA HIS A 39 -5.73 15.36 -8.48
C HIS A 39 -4.69 15.39 -7.34
N LYS A 40 -3.89 16.47 -7.25
CA LYS A 40 -2.87 16.62 -6.19
C LYS A 40 -3.51 16.85 -4.82
N LYS A 41 -4.52 17.74 -4.75
CA LYS A 41 -5.26 17.97 -3.51
C LYS A 41 -6.01 16.71 -3.08
N ILE A 42 -6.67 16.02 -4.02
CA ILE A 42 -7.35 14.75 -3.75
C ILE A 42 -6.34 13.71 -3.25
N GLY A 43 -5.17 13.60 -3.88
CA GLY A 43 -4.09 12.72 -3.42
C GLY A 43 -3.65 13.02 -1.98
N ILE A 44 -3.46 14.30 -1.63
CA ILE A 44 -3.15 14.72 -0.25
C ILE A 44 -4.28 14.35 0.72
N MET A 45 -5.54 14.57 0.33
CA MET A 45 -6.71 14.23 1.15
C MET A 45 -6.74 12.71 1.44
N TYR A 46 -6.49 11.86 0.43
CA TYR A 46 -6.34 10.42 0.63
C TYR A 46 -5.20 10.09 1.59
N LEU A 47 -4.00 10.63 1.39
CA LEU A 47 -2.84 10.36 2.24
C LEU A 47 -3.07 10.77 3.70
N VAL A 48 -3.70 11.90 3.93
CA VAL A 48 -4.03 12.39 5.29
C VAL A 48 -5.08 11.50 5.94
N LEU A 49 -6.18 11.22 5.24
CA LEU A 49 -7.28 10.42 5.77
C LEU A 49 -6.83 8.99 6.09
N THR A 50 -6.12 8.35 5.17
CA THR A 50 -5.58 7.01 5.38
C THR A 50 -4.53 6.97 6.49
N GLY A 51 -3.72 8.03 6.64
CA GLY A 51 -2.81 8.19 7.77
C GLY A 51 -3.52 8.26 9.12
N VAL A 52 -4.67 8.94 9.19
CA VAL A 52 -5.52 8.97 10.39
C VAL A 52 -6.06 7.56 10.69
N PHE A 53 -6.62 6.88 9.71
CA PHE A 53 -7.13 5.51 9.89
C PHE A 53 -6.02 4.52 10.27
N PHE A 54 -4.81 4.67 9.73
CA PHE A 54 -3.64 3.89 10.14
C PHE A 54 -3.34 4.06 11.64
N CYS A 55 -3.39 5.28 12.15
CA CYS A 55 -3.18 5.53 13.57
C CYS A 55 -4.32 4.94 14.43
N MET A 56 -5.58 5.06 13.98
CA MET A 56 -6.73 4.50 14.71
C MET A 56 -6.64 2.97 14.77
N GLY A 57 -6.46 2.29 13.63
CA GLY A 57 -6.29 0.84 13.61
C GLY A 57 -5.01 0.37 14.33
N GLY A 58 -3.96 1.22 14.38
CA GLY A 58 -2.77 0.97 15.19
C GLY A 58 -3.06 0.95 16.69
N VAL A 59 -3.88 1.88 17.19
CA VAL A 59 -4.33 1.90 18.60
C VAL A 59 -5.15 0.66 18.93
N GLU A 60 -6.07 0.26 18.04
CA GLU A 60 -6.85 -0.99 18.19
C GLU A 60 -5.94 -2.21 18.34
N ALA A 61 -4.88 -2.31 17.53
CA ALA A 61 -3.89 -3.38 17.61
C ALA A 61 -3.12 -3.35 18.95
N LEU A 62 -2.73 -2.16 19.43
CA LEU A 62 -2.04 -2.02 20.73
C LEU A 62 -2.93 -2.46 21.88
N MET A 63 -4.24 -2.16 21.84
CA MET A 63 -5.19 -2.64 22.86
C MET A 63 -5.29 -4.17 22.88
N MET A 64 -5.41 -4.81 21.70
CA MET A 64 -5.42 -6.28 21.59
C MET A 64 -4.11 -6.89 22.05
N ARG A 65 -2.96 -6.30 21.74
CA ARG A 65 -1.66 -6.79 22.21
C ARG A 65 -1.52 -6.64 23.73
N THR A 66 -2.04 -5.56 24.31
CA THR A 66 -2.06 -5.37 25.77
C THR A 66 -2.92 -6.43 26.44
N GLN A 67 -4.09 -6.76 25.88
CA GLN A 67 -4.95 -7.83 26.37
C GLN A 67 -4.22 -9.17 26.44
N LEU A 68 -3.41 -9.48 25.43
CA LEU A 68 -2.68 -10.75 25.33
C LEU A 68 -1.28 -10.72 25.99
N SER A 69 -0.90 -9.66 26.70
CA SER A 69 0.43 -9.54 27.33
C SER A 69 0.67 -10.56 28.44
N VAL A 70 -0.39 -10.94 29.14
CA VAL A 70 -0.38 -11.92 30.22
C VAL A 70 -1.59 -12.86 30.10
N PRO A 71 -1.48 -14.11 30.61
CA PRO A 71 -2.60 -15.04 30.61
C PRO A 71 -3.73 -14.54 31.52
N ASN A 72 -4.96 -14.88 31.17
CA ASN A 72 -6.17 -14.51 31.93
C ASN A 72 -6.30 -13.00 32.20
N ASN A 73 -5.78 -12.17 31.30
CA ASN A 73 -5.93 -10.72 31.39
C ASN A 73 -7.41 -10.32 31.25
N THR A 74 -7.83 -9.30 32.01
CA THR A 74 -9.22 -8.83 32.08
C THR A 74 -9.39 -7.39 31.55
N LEU A 75 -8.43 -6.87 30.79
CA LEU A 75 -8.50 -5.52 30.22
C LEU A 75 -9.67 -5.37 29.25
N LEU A 76 -9.90 -6.39 28.42
CA LEU A 76 -10.99 -6.44 27.44
C LEU A 76 -11.88 -7.64 27.72
N THR A 77 -13.19 -7.47 27.53
CA THR A 77 -14.12 -8.60 27.41
C THR A 77 -13.92 -9.33 26.09
N SER A 78 -14.43 -10.54 25.96
CA SER A 78 -14.41 -11.29 24.69
C SER A 78 -15.10 -10.52 23.55
N GLU A 79 -16.21 -9.88 23.86
CA GLU A 79 -16.97 -9.06 22.90
C GLU A 79 -16.15 -7.86 22.42
N HIS A 80 -15.62 -7.03 23.33
CA HIS A 80 -14.78 -5.89 22.97
C HIS A 80 -13.54 -6.30 22.19
N TYR A 81 -12.93 -7.45 22.51
CA TYR A 81 -11.80 -7.98 21.75
C TYR A 81 -12.18 -8.33 20.32
N ASN A 82 -13.33 -8.99 20.08
CA ASN A 82 -13.81 -9.35 18.75
C ASN A 82 -14.18 -8.10 17.94
N GLN A 83 -14.78 -7.10 18.58
CA GLN A 83 -15.06 -5.80 17.96
C GLN A 83 -13.75 -5.11 17.53
N LEU A 84 -12.75 -5.00 18.41
CA LEU A 84 -11.45 -4.42 18.06
C LEU A 84 -10.72 -5.20 16.97
N LEU A 85 -10.81 -6.53 16.97
CA LEU A 85 -10.24 -7.39 15.94
C LEU A 85 -10.87 -7.09 14.57
N THR A 86 -12.19 -6.95 14.53
CA THR A 86 -12.94 -6.65 13.31
C THR A 86 -12.65 -5.25 12.82
N MET A 87 -12.66 -4.26 13.73
CA MET A 87 -12.35 -2.87 13.43
C MET A 87 -10.92 -2.72 12.90
N HIS A 88 -9.92 -3.29 13.60
CA HIS A 88 -8.52 -3.26 13.18
C HIS A 88 -8.33 -3.84 11.78
N GLY A 89 -8.78 -5.08 11.54
CA GLY A 89 -8.60 -5.75 10.26
C GLY A 89 -9.25 -4.99 9.10
N THR A 90 -10.51 -4.57 9.29
CA THR A 90 -11.27 -3.81 8.30
C THR A 90 -10.62 -2.45 8.01
N THR A 91 -10.21 -1.72 9.05
CA THR A 91 -9.55 -0.42 8.91
C THR A 91 -8.23 -0.54 8.17
N MET A 92 -7.38 -1.48 8.57
CA MET A 92 -6.05 -1.62 7.96
C MET A 92 -6.12 -1.99 6.48
N ILE A 93 -7.10 -2.80 6.08
CA ILE A 93 -7.26 -3.24 4.69
C ILE A 93 -8.00 -2.19 3.87
N PHE A 94 -9.25 -1.87 4.23
CA PHE A 94 -10.16 -1.08 3.38
C PHE A 94 -10.05 0.43 3.57
N LEU A 95 -9.54 0.91 4.71
CA LEU A 95 -9.42 2.34 4.99
C LEU A 95 -7.98 2.85 4.97
N PHE A 96 -6.97 1.95 4.98
CA PHE A 96 -5.57 2.36 4.95
C PHE A 96 -4.79 1.79 3.76
N VAL A 97 -4.46 0.48 3.72
CA VAL A 97 -3.44 -0.04 2.79
C VAL A 97 -3.88 0.05 1.32
N VAL A 98 -5.14 -0.19 1.01
CA VAL A 98 -5.65 -0.05 -0.36
C VAL A 98 -5.75 1.42 -0.77
N PRO A 99 -6.44 2.29 0.01
CA PRO A 99 -6.64 3.67 -0.43
C PRO A 99 -5.39 4.56 -0.28
N VAL A 100 -4.36 4.19 0.48
CA VAL A 100 -3.10 4.95 0.50
C VAL A 100 -2.44 4.95 -0.87
N TRP A 101 -2.55 3.85 -1.62
CA TRP A 101 -2.06 3.78 -3.01
C TRP A 101 -2.89 4.62 -3.96
N ALA A 102 -4.20 4.75 -3.71
CA ALA A 102 -5.00 5.74 -4.42
C ALA A 102 -4.50 7.17 -4.13
N GLY A 103 -4.06 7.46 -2.91
CA GLY A 103 -3.44 8.73 -2.54
C GLY A 103 -2.16 9.03 -3.32
N PHE A 104 -1.20 8.10 -3.30
CA PHE A 104 0.03 8.22 -4.08
C PHE A 104 -0.25 8.25 -5.60
N GLY A 105 -1.13 7.36 -6.08
CA GLY A 105 -1.51 7.31 -7.48
C GLY A 105 -2.14 8.61 -7.96
N ASN A 106 -3.10 9.15 -7.23
CA ASN A 106 -3.71 10.44 -7.55
C ASN A 106 -2.68 11.56 -7.65
N TYR A 107 -1.74 11.62 -6.71
CA TYR A 107 -0.72 12.67 -6.73
C TYR A 107 0.30 12.48 -7.86
N PHE A 108 0.84 11.27 -8.02
CA PHE A 108 2.04 11.04 -8.84
C PHE A 108 1.76 10.49 -10.25
N LEU A 109 0.65 9.79 -10.48
CA LEU A 109 0.37 9.19 -11.78
C LEU A 109 0.37 10.25 -12.90
N PRO A 110 -0.41 11.35 -12.83
CA PRO A 110 -0.38 12.37 -13.89
C PRO A 110 1.02 12.99 -14.06
N LEU A 111 1.71 13.27 -12.96
CA LEU A 111 3.06 13.85 -12.99
C LEU A 111 4.08 12.91 -13.66
N MET A 112 4.04 11.61 -13.32
CA MET A 112 5.00 10.65 -13.85
C MET A 112 4.78 10.31 -15.31
N ILE A 113 3.53 10.40 -15.81
CA ILE A 113 3.23 10.15 -17.23
C ILE A 113 3.18 11.42 -18.08
N GLY A 114 3.32 12.60 -17.49
CA GLY A 114 3.26 13.89 -18.19
C GLY A 114 1.84 14.36 -18.52
N ALA A 115 0.83 13.91 -17.78
CA ALA A 115 -0.55 14.36 -17.92
C ALA A 115 -0.83 15.60 -17.08
N ARG A 116 -1.77 16.44 -17.53
CA ARG A 116 -2.17 17.66 -16.82
C ARG A 116 -3.09 17.38 -15.63
N ASP A 117 -3.91 16.34 -15.71
CA ASP A 117 -4.85 15.89 -14.67
C ASP A 117 -5.21 14.42 -14.92
N MET A 118 -6.06 13.86 -14.07
CA MET A 118 -6.72 12.57 -14.26
C MET A 118 -7.76 12.65 -15.40
N ALA A 119 -8.09 11.51 -16.02
CA ALA A 119 -9.06 11.45 -17.11
C ALA A 119 -10.47 11.91 -16.69
N PHE A 120 -10.86 11.59 -15.44
CA PHE A 120 -12.18 11.90 -14.90
C PHE A 120 -12.08 12.63 -13.53
N PRO A 121 -11.79 13.94 -13.49
CA PRO A 121 -11.52 14.66 -12.23
C PRO A 121 -12.69 14.68 -11.25
N ARG A 122 -13.95 14.72 -11.75
CA ARG A 122 -15.15 14.69 -10.89
C ARG A 122 -15.39 13.32 -10.27
N LEU A 123 -15.19 12.23 -11.02
CA LEU A 123 -15.25 10.86 -10.49
C LEU A 123 -14.15 10.64 -9.45
N ASN A 124 -12.99 11.26 -9.66
CA ASN A 124 -11.89 11.23 -8.70
C ASN A 124 -12.27 11.86 -7.35
N ALA A 125 -12.91 13.02 -7.37
CA ALA A 125 -13.41 13.66 -6.16
C ALA A 125 -14.50 12.81 -5.48
N LEU A 126 -15.43 12.24 -6.25
CA LEU A 126 -16.47 11.35 -5.73
C LEU A 126 -15.87 10.13 -5.04
N SER A 127 -14.85 9.48 -5.64
CA SER A 127 -14.21 8.30 -5.04
C SER A 127 -13.63 8.59 -3.66
N PHE A 128 -12.99 9.74 -3.47
CA PHE A 128 -12.50 10.17 -2.16
C PHE A 128 -13.63 10.33 -1.13
N TRP A 129 -14.72 11.01 -1.49
CA TRP A 129 -15.81 11.26 -0.56
C TRP A 129 -16.56 9.99 -0.17
N MET A 130 -16.66 9.01 -1.07
CA MET A 130 -17.24 7.71 -0.75
C MET A 130 -16.40 6.95 0.28
N LEU A 131 -15.07 6.96 0.14
CA LEU A 131 -14.15 6.41 1.14
C LEU A 131 -14.31 7.11 2.49
N ALA A 132 -14.28 8.44 2.49
CA ALA A 132 -14.35 9.24 3.71
C ALA A 132 -15.67 9.01 4.45
N PHE A 133 -16.79 9.05 3.74
CA PHE A 133 -18.12 8.81 4.32
C PHE A 133 -18.26 7.39 4.86
N GLY A 134 -17.81 6.38 4.10
CA GLY A 134 -17.82 4.99 4.54
C GLY A 134 -17.03 4.78 5.84
N GLY A 135 -15.83 5.36 5.92
CA GLY A 135 -15.01 5.28 7.12
C GLY A 135 -15.63 5.99 8.32
N ILE A 136 -16.25 7.16 8.12
CA ILE A 136 -16.95 7.88 9.20
C ILE A 136 -18.12 7.06 9.73
N VAL A 137 -18.96 6.52 8.85
CA VAL A 137 -20.10 5.69 9.25
C VAL A 137 -19.63 4.43 10.00
N PHE A 138 -18.58 3.78 9.52
CA PHE A 138 -18.01 2.61 10.17
C PHE A 138 -17.50 2.92 11.59
N TYR A 139 -16.72 3.97 11.76
CA TYR A 139 -16.23 4.38 13.07
C TYR A 139 -17.31 4.96 13.99
N ALA A 140 -18.40 5.47 13.43
CA ALA A 140 -19.55 5.91 14.23
C ALA A 140 -20.17 4.75 15.00
N THR A 141 -20.03 3.48 14.53
CA THR A 141 -20.53 2.30 15.26
C THR A 141 -19.93 2.12 16.65
N LEU A 142 -18.77 2.71 16.93
CA LEU A 142 -18.17 2.73 18.27
C LEU A 142 -19.10 3.33 19.35
N PHE A 143 -20.07 4.17 18.94
CA PHE A 143 -21.01 4.82 19.86
C PHE A 143 -22.27 3.99 20.16
N TRP A 144 -22.51 2.87 19.45
CA TRP A 144 -23.64 2.00 19.71
C TRP A 144 -23.28 0.52 19.73
N HIS A 145 -22.77 -0.05 18.63
CA HIS A 145 -22.34 -1.45 18.58
C HIS A 145 -21.46 -1.71 17.37
N PRO A 146 -20.13 -1.82 17.54
CA PRO A 146 -19.21 -2.16 16.45
C PRO A 146 -19.45 -3.58 15.92
N PRO A 147 -19.09 -3.87 14.65
CA PRO A 147 -19.11 -5.23 14.12
C PRO A 147 -18.09 -6.12 14.82
N ASP A 148 -18.41 -7.40 14.97
CA ASP A 148 -17.60 -8.39 15.72
C ASP A 148 -17.35 -9.71 14.98
N ALA A 149 -17.88 -9.87 13.75
CA ALA A 149 -17.77 -11.09 12.96
C ALA A 149 -16.40 -11.27 12.22
N GLY A 150 -15.42 -10.42 12.50
CA GLY A 150 -14.13 -10.39 11.80
C GLY A 150 -14.22 -9.64 10.45
N TRP A 151 -13.07 -9.18 9.94
CA TRP A 151 -13.01 -8.43 8.67
C TRP A 151 -13.43 -9.27 7.44
N TRP A 152 -13.46 -10.59 7.56
CA TRP A 152 -13.89 -11.55 6.52
C TRP A 152 -15.37 -11.92 6.64
N SER A 153 -16.04 -11.58 7.75
CA SER A 153 -17.49 -11.73 8.00
C SER A 153 -18.12 -13.06 7.53
N TYR A 154 -17.56 -14.19 8.00
CA TYR A 154 -18.04 -15.51 7.59
C TYR A 154 -19.44 -15.83 8.15
N PRO A 155 -20.42 -16.23 7.31
CA PRO A 155 -21.61 -16.91 7.78
C PRO A 155 -21.26 -18.28 8.42
N PRO A 156 -22.05 -18.72 9.42
CA PRO A 156 -23.27 -18.09 9.94
C PRO A 156 -23.03 -16.96 10.96
N LEU A 157 -21.78 -16.72 11.44
CA LEU A 157 -21.48 -15.73 12.47
C LEU A 157 -21.94 -14.31 12.09
N SER A 158 -21.82 -13.94 10.80
CA SER A 158 -22.21 -12.62 10.29
C SER A 158 -23.70 -12.47 9.99
N GLU A 159 -24.50 -13.53 10.11
CA GLU A 159 -25.95 -13.49 9.92
C GLU A 159 -26.68 -12.85 11.11
N SER A 160 -27.93 -12.48 10.91
CA SER A 160 -28.76 -11.77 11.90
C SER A 160 -28.97 -12.54 13.20
N LEU A 161 -28.93 -13.87 13.16
CA LEU A 161 -29.06 -14.73 14.34
C LEU A 161 -27.90 -14.56 15.33
N TYR A 162 -26.66 -14.44 14.83
CA TYR A 162 -25.46 -14.40 15.65
C TYR A 162 -24.86 -12.99 15.77
N SER A 163 -25.09 -12.12 14.78
CA SER A 163 -24.68 -10.71 14.76
C SER A 163 -25.90 -9.83 14.49
N PRO A 164 -26.85 -9.72 15.43
CA PRO A 164 -28.12 -9.00 15.22
C PRO A 164 -27.96 -7.47 15.17
N SER A 165 -26.81 -6.94 15.56
CA SER A 165 -26.58 -5.50 15.65
C SER A 165 -26.42 -4.84 14.28
N GLY A 166 -26.75 -3.54 14.19
CA GLY A 166 -26.47 -2.72 13.01
C GLY A 166 -24.98 -2.51 12.70
N GLY A 167 -24.07 -2.95 13.58
CA GLY A 167 -22.63 -2.90 13.33
C GLY A 167 -22.22 -3.76 12.13
N GLN A 168 -22.79 -4.95 11.99
CA GLN A 168 -22.53 -5.81 10.84
C GLN A 168 -23.08 -5.20 9.53
N ASP A 169 -24.24 -4.53 9.58
CA ASP A 169 -24.78 -3.82 8.42
C ASP A 169 -23.93 -2.60 8.03
N ALA A 170 -23.38 -1.90 9.02
CA ALA A 170 -22.42 -0.81 8.79
C ALA A 170 -21.12 -1.33 8.14
N TRP A 171 -20.65 -2.54 8.51
CA TRP A 171 -19.54 -3.19 7.84
C TRP A 171 -19.87 -3.51 6.36
N ILE A 172 -21.04 -4.09 6.08
CA ILE A 172 -21.50 -4.35 4.70
C ILE A 172 -21.56 -3.04 3.91
N PHE A 173 -22.12 -1.98 4.50
CA PHE A 173 -22.19 -0.67 3.87
C PHE A 173 -20.81 -0.06 3.59
N LEU A 174 -19.86 -0.19 4.53
CA LEU A 174 -18.47 0.22 4.32
C LEU A 174 -17.86 -0.49 3.11
N ILE A 175 -18.00 -1.82 3.01
CA ILE A 175 -17.41 -2.59 1.90
C ILE A 175 -18.00 -2.14 0.56
N HIS A 176 -19.30 -1.86 0.48
CA HIS A 176 -19.92 -1.29 -0.73
C HIS A 176 -19.33 0.08 -1.09
N LEU A 177 -19.25 1.01 -0.13
CA LEU A 177 -18.76 2.36 -0.40
C LEU A 177 -17.28 2.39 -0.77
N THR A 178 -16.44 1.66 -0.05
CA THR A 178 -15.01 1.56 -0.36
C THR A 178 -14.77 0.81 -1.65
N GLY A 179 -15.60 -0.20 -1.96
CA GLY A 179 -15.58 -0.94 -3.22
C GLY A 179 -15.91 -0.04 -4.41
N ILE A 180 -16.99 0.74 -4.34
CA ILE A 180 -17.36 1.70 -5.39
C ILE A 180 -16.28 2.79 -5.52
N SER A 181 -15.79 3.34 -4.40
CA SER A 181 -14.68 4.29 -4.38
C SER A 181 -13.47 3.77 -5.15
N SER A 182 -13.02 2.55 -4.81
CA SER A 182 -11.86 1.90 -5.43
C SER A 182 -12.09 1.58 -6.91
N LEU A 183 -13.30 1.17 -7.29
CA LEU A 183 -13.65 0.89 -8.69
C LEU A 183 -13.61 2.16 -9.55
N LEU A 184 -14.17 3.28 -9.06
CA LEU A 184 -14.12 4.57 -9.73
C LEU A 184 -12.67 5.05 -9.90
N GLY A 185 -11.85 4.92 -8.84
CA GLY A 185 -10.41 5.22 -8.89
C GLY A 185 -9.66 4.34 -9.88
N ALA A 186 -9.96 3.04 -9.91
CA ALA A 186 -9.32 2.08 -10.82
C ALA A 186 -9.62 2.39 -12.29
N ILE A 187 -10.88 2.65 -12.63
CA ILE A 187 -11.27 3.06 -13.99
C ILE A 187 -10.54 4.35 -14.40
N ASN A 188 -10.47 5.30 -13.47
CA ASN A 188 -9.79 6.57 -13.72
C ASN A 188 -8.28 6.38 -13.95
N PHE A 189 -7.61 5.59 -13.11
CA PHE A 189 -6.18 5.26 -13.29
C PHE A 189 -5.93 4.55 -14.61
N TYR A 190 -6.72 3.53 -14.91
CA TYR A 190 -6.59 2.77 -16.16
C TYR A 190 -6.70 3.68 -17.39
N VAL A 191 -7.78 4.48 -17.48
CA VAL A 191 -8.01 5.37 -18.64
C VAL A 191 -6.91 6.44 -18.75
N THR A 192 -6.49 7.01 -17.61
CA THR A 192 -5.40 8.01 -17.58
C THR A 192 -4.09 7.42 -18.08
N ILE A 193 -3.70 6.23 -17.62
CA ILE A 193 -2.46 5.57 -18.04
C ILE A 193 -2.50 5.18 -19.51
N VAL A 194 -3.63 4.66 -19.98
CA VAL A 194 -3.73 4.19 -21.38
C VAL A 194 -3.72 5.35 -22.38
N ASN A 195 -4.43 6.45 -22.08
CA ASN A 195 -4.73 7.50 -23.07
C ASN A 195 -3.93 8.80 -22.91
N MET A 196 -3.33 9.08 -21.74
CA MET A 196 -2.81 10.42 -21.44
C MET A 196 -1.29 10.47 -21.25
N ARG A 197 -0.54 9.48 -21.76
CA ARG A 197 0.92 9.45 -21.67
C ARG A 197 1.57 10.56 -22.50
N ALA A 198 2.67 11.11 -21.99
CA ALA A 198 3.53 12.07 -22.67
C ALA A 198 4.02 11.55 -24.03
N PRO A 199 4.28 12.44 -25.01
CA PRO A 199 4.87 12.07 -26.28
C PRO A 199 6.16 11.25 -26.12
N GLY A 200 6.22 10.08 -26.77
CA GLY A 200 7.35 9.16 -26.70
C GLY A 200 7.35 8.21 -25.50
N MET A 201 6.43 8.33 -24.55
CA MET A 201 6.26 7.37 -23.44
C MET A 201 5.49 6.13 -23.92
N SER A 202 6.21 5.21 -24.56
CA SER A 202 5.70 3.87 -24.90
C SER A 202 5.61 2.97 -23.66
N TRP A 203 4.95 1.83 -23.78
CA TRP A 203 4.86 0.82 -22.71
C TRP A 203 6.23 0.41 -22.15
N ASN A 204 7.25 0.28 -23.00
CA ASN A 204 8.62 -0.04 -22.60
C ASN A 204 9.39 1.13 -21.95
N ARG A 205 8.76 2.28 -21.77
CA ARG A 205 9.33 3.49 -21.13
C ARG A 205 8.48 3.98 -19.96
N LEU A 206 7.42 3.22 -19.62
CA LEU A 206 6.53 3.55 -18.52
C LEU A 206 7.26 3.33 -17.18
N PRO A 207 7.21 4.26 -16.21
CA PRO A 207 7.76 4.04 -14.87
C PRO A 207 7.20 2.77 -14.22
N LEU A 208 8.03 2.05 -13.44
CA LEU A 208 7.60 0.78 -12.83
C LEU A 208 6.51 0.96 -11.78
N PHE A 209 6.48 2.11 -11.10
CA PHE A 209 5.36 2.46 -10.23
C PHE A 209 4.05 2.59 -11.02
N ILE A 210 4.09 3.18 -12.21
CA ILE A 210 2.89 3.30 -13.07
C ILE A 210 2.47 1.93 -13.64
N TRP A 211 3.41 1.04 -13.98
CA TRP A 211 3.10 -0.36 -14.28
C TRP A 211 2.35 -1.04 -13.14
N SER A 212 2.80 -0.82 -11.90
CA SER A 212 2.15 -1.40 -10.73
C SER A 212 0.74 -0.83 -10.48
N LEU A 213 0.54 0.48 -10.72
CA LEU A 213 -0.80 1.11 -10.64
C LEU A 213 -1.75 0.64 -11.74
N LEU A 214 -1.23 0.37 -12.95
CA LEU A 214 -2.04 -0.20 -14.04
C LEU A 214 -2.58 -1.58 -13.65
N VAL A 215 -1.71 -2.43 -13.14
CA VAL A 215 -2.06 -3.78 -12.71
C VAL A 215 -2.97 -3.76 -11.48
N TYR A 216 -2.71 -2.88 -10.52
CA TYR A 216 -3.58 -2.58 -9.37
C TYR A 216 -5.01 -2.23 -9.83
N ALA A 217 -5.14 -1.33 -10.82
CA ALA A 217 -6.43 -0.94 -11.37
C ALA A 217 -7.17 -2.11 -12.03
N ILE A 218 -6.46 -2.94 -12.80
CA ILE A 218 -7.06 -4.13 -13.45
C ILE A 218 -7.55 -5.13 -12.40
N LEU A 219 -6.77 -5.41 -11.36
CA LEU A 219 -7.17 -6.34 -10.29
C LEU A 219 -8.41 -5.84 -9.54
N LEU A 220 -8.49 -4.53 -9.24
CA LEU A 220 -9.68 -3.94 -8.61
C LEU A 220 -10.93 -4.09 -9.47
N ILE A 221 -10.83 -3.85 -10.79
CA ILE A 221 -11.96 -3.98 -11.72
C ILE A 221 -12.47 -5.43 -11.79
N ILE A 222 -11.58 -6.41 -11.69
CA ILE A 222 -11.95 -7.83 -11.74
C ILE A 222 -12.52 -8.31 -10.40
N ALA A 223 -11.87 -7.96 -9.28
CA ALA A 223 -12.15 -8.59 -7.99
C ALA A 223 -13.31 -7.94 -7.22
N LEU A 224 -13.45 -6.60 -7.29
CA LEU A 224 -14.46 -5.87 -6.51
C LEU A 224 -15.91 -6.25 -6.83
N PRO A 225 -16.33 -6.49 -8.08
CA PRO A 225 -17.72 -6.90 -8.35
C PRO A 225 -18.12 -8.19 -7.66
N VAL A 226 -17.18 -9.13 -7.47
CA VAL A 226 -17.45 -10.42 -6.84
C VAL A 226 -17.70 -10.26 -5.35
N VAL A 227 -16.87 -9.50 -4.63
CA VAL A 227 -17.14 -9.23 -3.20
C VAL A 227 -18.37 -8.35 -3.01
N ALA A 228 -18.64 -7.41 -3.92
CA ALA A 228 -19.87 -6.62 -3.87
C ALA A 228 -21.12 -7.52 -3.98
N ALA A 229 -21.10 -8.50 -4.88
CA ALA A 229 -22.17 -9.50 -4.97
C ALA A 229 -22.29 -10.31 -3.66
N ALA A 230 -21.18 -10.79 -3.10
CA ALA A 230 -21.18 -11.57 -1.86
C ALA A 230 -21.79 -10.80 -0.68
N VAL A 231 -21.37 -9.54 -0.46
CA VAL A 231 -21.91 -8.73 0.65
C VAL A 231 -23.36 -8.28 0.41
N THR A 232 -23.81 -8.17 -0.86
CA THR A 232 -25.22 -7.95 -1.20
C THR A 232 -26.06 -9.18 -0.88
N MET A 233 -25.58 -10.38 -1.20
CA MET A 233 -26.24 -11.64 -0.84
C MET A 233 -26.35 -11.78 0.69
N LEU A 234 -25.31 -11.45 1.44
CA LEU A 234 -25.34 -11.45 2.91
C LEU A 234 -26.37 -10.43 3.45
N LEU A 235 -26.42 -9.23 2.86
CA LEU A 235 -27.43 -8.24 3.24
C LEU A 235 -28.85 -8.77 3.01
N ALA A 236 -29.05 -9.51 1.91
CA ALA A 236 -30.34 -10.13 1.59
C ALA A 236 -30.70 -11.24 2.60
N ASP A 237 -29.75 -12.10 2.98
CA ASP A 237 -29.97 -13.12 4.01
C ASP A 237 -30.33 -12.47 5.36
N ARG A 238 -29.69 -11.37 5.74
CA ARG A 238 -29.93 -10.65 7.00
C ARG A 238 -31.30 -9.96 7.08
N HIS A 239 -31.84 -9.45 5.95
CA HIS A 239 -32.98 -8.53 5.97
C HIS A 239 -34.19 -8.95 5.11
N PHE A 240 -34.00 -9.84 4.13
CA PHE A 240 -35.02 -10.18 3.14
C PHE A 240 -35.43 -11.66 3.16
N GLY A 241 -34.94 -12.43 4.15
CA GLY A 241 -35.28 -13.85 4.30
C GLY A 241 -34.82 -14.72 3.15
N THR A 242 -33.73 -14.36 2.49
CA THR A 242 -32.99 -15.25 1.59
C THR A 242 -32.03 -16.13 2.38
N HIS A 243 -31.60 -17.25 1.81
CA HIS A 243 -30.79 -18.26 2.49
C HIS A 243 -29.59 -18.68 1.62
N PHE A 244 -28.89 -17.71 1.04
CA PHE A 244 -27.71 -17.99 0.20
C PHE A 244 -26.61 -18.73 0.97
N PHE A 245 -26.45 -18.39 2.26
CA PHE A 245 -25.37 -18.91 3.09
C PHE A 245 -25.83 -19.72 4.30
N ASP A 246 -27.12 -19.77 4.59
CA ASP A 246 -27.68 -20.54 5.70
C ASP A 246 -27.76 -22.05 5.34
N PRO A 247 -26.95 -22.92 5.99
CA PRO A 247 -26.98 -24.35 5.70
C PRO A 247 -28.25 -25.07 6.16
N THR A 248 -29.06 -24.45 7.02
CA THR A 248 -30.31 -25.05 7.51
C THR A 248 -31.41 -24.98 6.46
N ASP A 249 -31.31 -24.11 5.47
CA ASP A 249 -32.25 -23.96 4.35
C ASP A 249 -31.54 -23.98 2.98
N HIS A 250 -30.72 -25.01 2.76
CA HIS A 250 -30.01 -25.30 1.48
C HIS A 250 -28.94 -24.29 1.04
N GLY A 251 -28.61 -23.27 1.85
CA GLY A 251 -27.50 -22.35 1.59
C GLY A 251 -26.13 -22.97 1.88
N SER A 252 -25.07 -22.25 1.54
CA SER A 252 -23.70 -22.75 1.71
C SER A 252 -22.72 -21.68 2.23
N PRO A 253 -22.23 -21.81 3.47
CA PRO A 253 -21.15 -20.95 3.97
C PRO A 253 -19.86 -21.04 3.13
N VAL A 254 -19.62 -22.19 2.48
CA VAL A 254 -18.48 -22.36 1.57
C VAL A 254 -18.60 -21.48 0.32
N LEU A 255 -19.82 -21.24 -0.15
CA LEU A 255 -20.09 -20.28 -1.23
C LEU A 255 -19.60 -18.88 -0.86
N TRP A 256 -19.90 -18.39 0.38
CA TRP A 256 -19.36 -17.14 0.88
C TRP A 256 -17.83 -17.13 0.83
N GLN A 257 -17.18 -18.18 1.33
CA GLN A 257 -15.72 -18.25 1.38
C GLN A 257 -15.12 -18.18 -0.03
N HIS A 258 -15.68 -18.86 -1.03
CA HIS A 258 -15.22 -18.77 -2.42
C HIS A 258 -15.40 -17.36 -3.00
N LEU A 259 -16.56 -16.74 -2.85
CA LEU A 259 -16.83 -15.39 -3.36
C LEU A 259 -15.95 -14.35 -2.67
N PHE A 260 -15.83 -14.45 -1.33
CA PHE A 260 -14.99 -13.53 -0.56
C PHE A 260 -13.51 -13.64 -0.93
N TRP A 261 -12.95 -14.86 -1.01
CA TRP A 261 -11.54 -15.05 -1.29
C TRP A 261 -11.17 -14.91 -2.76
N PHE A 262 -12.11 -15.06 -3.68
CA PHE A 262 -11.88 -14.65 -5.07
C PHE A 262 -11.54 -13.15 -5.18
N PHE A 263 -12.05 -12.34 -4.27
CA PHE A 263 -11.60 -10.97 -4.05
C PHE A 263 -10.38 -10.94 -3.11
N GLY A 264 -10.44 -11.62 -1.97
CA GLY A 264 -9.52 -11.45 -0.85
C GLY A 264 -8.06 -11.80 -1.18
N HIS A 265 -7.79 -12.74 -2.09
CA HIS A 265 -6.43 -13.01 -2.52
C HIS A 265 -5.91 -11.98 -3.55
N PRO A 266 -6.62 -11.64 -4.64
CA PRO A 266 -6.26 -10.46 -5.44
C PRO A 266 -6.06 -9.19 -4.60
N GLU A 267 -6.83 -9.00 -3.54
CA GLU A 267 -6.72 -7.87 -2.61
C GLU A 267 -5.32 -7.76 -1.99
N VAL A 268 -4.71 -8.87 -1.55
CA VAL A 268 -3.34 -8.81 -0.98
C VAL A 268 -2.31 -8.37 -2.01
N TYR A 269 -2.53 -8.68 -3.30
CA TYR A 269 -1.68 -8.17 -4.38
C TYR A 269 -2.00 -6.72 -4.76
N ILE A 270 -3.25 -6.31 -4.67
CA ILE A 270 -3.66 -4.89 -4.75
C ILE A 270 -2.93 -4.09 -3.67
N MET A 271 -2.79 -4.63 -2.46
CA MET A 271 -2.08 -3.98 -1.35
C MET A 271 -0.57 -3.89 -1.54
N ILE A 272 0.09 -4.88 -2.17
CA ILE A 272 1.56 -4.93 -2.20
C ILE A 272 2.19 -4.45 -3.52
N LEU A 273 1.54 -4.66 -4.68
CA LEU A 273 2.13 -4.36 -5.99
C LEU A 273 2.51 -2.89 -6.18
N PRO A 274 1.71 -1.89 -5.76
CA PRO A 274 2.14 -0.51 -5.81
C PRO A 274 3.38 -0.24 -4.96
N GLY A 275 3.51 -0.90 -3.80
CA GLY A 275 4.72 -0.87 -2.98
C GLY A 275 5.96 -1.39 -3.71
N PHE A 276 5.83 -2.48 -4.48
CA PHE A 276 6.90 -2.98 -5.35
C PHE A 276 7.28 -1.95 -6.43
N GLY A 277 6.30 -1.18 -6.91
CA GLY A 277 6.54 -0.03 -7.78
C GLY A 277 7.40 1.03 -7.11
N VAL A 278 7.05 1.44 -5.87
CA VAL A 278 7.84 2.40 -5.07
C VAL A 278 9.29 1.93 -4.90
N VAL A 279 9.49 0.67 -4.52
CA VAL A 279 10.83 0.06 -4.38
C VAL A 279 11.63 0.18 -5.67
N SER A 280 10.99 -0.08 -6.81
CA SER A 280 11.60 -0.01 -8.13
C SER A 280 11.96 1.41 -8.57
N GLU A 281 11.33 2.45 -8.02
CA GLU A 281 11.69 3.85 -8.25
C GLU A 281 12.78 4.34 -7.28
N VAL A 282 12.73 3.91 -6.01
CA VAL A 282 13.67 4.36 -4.96
C VAL A 282 15.07 3.79 -5.16
N ILE A 283 15.18 2.48 -5.43
CA ILE A 283 16.48 1.79 -5.52
C ILE A 283 17.40 2.41 -6.58
N PRO A 284 17.01 2.62 -7.86
CA PRO A 284 17.92 3.13 -8.87
C PRO A 284 18.40 4.56 -8.57
N VAL A 285 17.57 5.37 -7.91
CA VAL A 285 17.94 6.74 -7.54
C VAL A 285 19.04 6.73 -6.48
N PHE A 286 18.88 5.96 -5.41
CA PHE A 286 19.83 5.97 -4.29
C PHE A 286 20.99 4.96 -4.44
N SER A 287 20.95 4.05 -5.41
CA SER A 287 22.11 3.26 -5.82
C SER A 287 22.93 3.93 -6.91
N ARG A 288 22.45 5.07 -7.47
CA ARG A 288 23.08 5.79 -8.60
C ARG A 288 23.29 4.90 -9.83
N LYS A 289 22.40 3.94 -10.03
CA LYS A 289 22.52 2.90 -11.05
C LYS A 289 21.17 2.64 -11.71
N PRO A 290 21.09 2.41 -13.04
CA PRO A 290 19.83 2.02 -13.68
C PRO A 290 19.25 0.77 -13.06
N ILE A 291 17.93 0.67 -13.03
CA ILE A 291 17.25 -0.55 -12.56
C ILE A 291 17.68 -1.76 -13.40
N PHE A 292 18.13 -2.80 -12.74
CA PHE A 292 18.47 -4.05 -13.42
C PHE A 292 17.19 -4.79 -13.81
N GLY A 293 17.14 -5.28 -15.06
CA GLY A 293 16.04 -6.12 -15.52
C GLY A 293 14.67 -5.42 -15.60
N TYR A 294 14.59 -4.14 -16.01
CA TYR A 294 13.33 -3.40 -16.14
C TYR A 294 12.19 -4.21 -16.77
N LYS A 295 12.44 -4.84 -17.94
CA LYS A 295 11.43 -5.63 -18.65
C LYS A 295 10.99 -6.86 -17.85
N ALA A 296 11.94 -7.50 -17.15
CA ALA A 296 11.65 -8.66 -16.31
C ALA A 296 10.78 -8.27 -15.10
N ILE A 297 11.06 -7.11 -14.47
CA ILE A 297 10.24 -6.59 -13.36
C ILE A 297 8.83 -6.22 -13.83
N ALA A 298 8.69 -5.55 -14.98
CA ALA A 298 7.39 -5.20 -15.54
C ALA A 298 6.57 -6.45 -15.90
N ALA A 299 7.19 -7.43 -16.58
CA ALA A 299 6.55 -8.70 -16.90
C ALA A 299 6.16 -9.48 -15.64
N ALA A 300 7.07 -9.57 -14.64
CA ALA A 300 6.79 -10.22 -13.37
C ALA A 300 5.58 -9.59 -12.65
N THR A 301 5.43 -8.25 -12.72
CA THR A 301 4.27 -7.55 -12.15
C THR A 301 2.96 -8.01 -12.81
N ALA A 302 2.92 -8.13 -14.13
CA ALA A 302 1.75 -8.60 -14.86
C ALA A 302 1.46 -10.09 -14.59
N VAL A 303 2.50 -10.94 -14.53
CA VAL A 303 2.36 -12.38 -14.23
C VAL A 303 1.84 -12.59 -12.81
N ILE A 304 2.35 -11.86 -11.81
CA ILE A 304 1.83 -11.92 -10.43
C ILE A 304 0.34 -11.60 -10.41
N ALA A 305 -0.09 -10.52 -11.09
CA ALA A 305 -1.49 -10.15 -11.10
C ALA A 305 -2.38 -11.19 -11.78
N PHE A 306 -1.93 -11.77 -12.88
CA PHE A 306 -2.66 -12.86 -13.52
C PHE A 306 -2.79 -14.08 -12.59
N LEU A 307 -1.69 -14.54 -12.00
CA LEU A 307 -1.70 -15.66 -11.06
C LEU A 307 -2.54 -15.37 -9.82
N ALA A 308 -2.57 -14.12 -9.34
CA ALA A 308 -3.37 -13.71 -8.19
C ALA A 308 -4.86 -14.07 -8.32
N THR A 309 -5.39 -14.12 -9.54
CA THR A 309 -6.78 -14.51 -9.80
C THR A 309 -7.01 -16.04 -9.85
N LEU A 310 -5.96 -16.84 -9.72
CA LEU A 310 -6.00 -18.29 -9.85
C LEU A 310 -5.65 -19.06 -8.56
N VAL A 311 -5.50 -18.37 -7.43
CA VAL A 311 -4.94 -18.98 -6.20
C VAL A 311 -5.83 -18.85 -4.96
N TRP A 312 -7.00 -18.20 -5.06
CA TRP A 312 -7.81 -17.79 -3.90
C TRP A 312 -8.19 -18.92 -2.94
N ALA A 313 -8.36 -20.15 -3.42
CA ALA A 313 -8.86 -21.24 -2.57
C ALA A 313 -7.78 -21.86 -1.68
N HIS A 314 -6.53 -21.36 -1.68
CA HIS A 314 -5.60 -21.72 -0.62
C HIS A 314 -6.01 -21.16 0.75
N HIS A 315 -6.87 -20.15 0.80
CA HIS A 315 -7.51 -19.71 2.05
C HIS A 315 -8.59 -20.68 2.56
N LEU A 316 -8.91 -21.71 1.79
CA LEU A 316 -9.94 -22.71 2.07
C LEU A 316 -9.35 -24.13 2.26
N PHE A 317 -8.04 -24.28 2.46
CA PHE A 317 -7.41 -25.59 2.58
C PHE A 317 -7.94 -26.44 3.75
N ALA A 318 -8.46 -25.81 4.79
CA ALA A 318 -9.14 -26.48 5.90
C ALA A 318 -10.65 -26.70 5.66
N SER A 319 -11.20 -26.30 4.49
CA SER A 319 -12.57 -26.58 4.09
C SER A 319 -12.67 -27.94 3.36
N PRO A 320 -13.87 -28.55 3.24
CA PRO A 320 -14.03 -29.87 2.64
C PRO A 320 -13.90 -29.82 1.09
N LEU A 321 -12.72 -29.48 0.60
CA LEU A 321 -12.39 -29.46 -0.84
C LEU A 321 -11.80 -30.79 -1.29
N PRO A 322 -12.11 -31.26 -2.53
CA PRO A 322 -11.48 -32.44 -3.10
C PRO A 322 -9.95 -32.29 -3.24
N ILE A 323 -9.21 -33.38 -3.04
CA ILE A 323 -7.74 -33.40 -3.09
C ILE A 323 -7.16 -32.82 -4.39
N VAL A 324 -7.85 -33.04 -5.53
CA VAL A 324 -7.44 -32.49 -6.83
C VAL A 324 -7.51 -30.95 -6.83
N VAL A 325 -8.55 -30.39 -6.20
CA VAL A 325 -8.72 -28.94 -6.06
C VAL A 325 -7.65 -28.37 -5.14
N LEU A 326 -7.42 -29.00 -3.97
CA LEU A 326 -6.34 -28.63 -3.06
C LEU A 326 -4.98 -28.62 -3.76
N SER A 327 -4.68 -29.66 -4.56
CA SER A 327 -3.42 -29.79 -5.31
C SER A 327 -3.28 -28.71 -6.38
N PHE A 328 -4.34 -28.37 -7.10
CA PHE A 328 -4.34 -27.28 -8.08
C PHE A 328 -4.01 -25.93 -7.42
N PHE A 329 -4.71 -25.59 -6.33
CA PHE A 329 -4.48 -24.31 -5.64
C PHE A 329 -3.14 -24.27 -4.91
N MET A 330 -2.61 -25.38 -4.44
CA MET A 330 -1.25 -25.48 -3.94
C MET A 330 -0.25 -25.15 -5.04
N LEU A 331 -0.32 -25.81 -6.19
CA LEU A 331 0.62 -25.60 -7.30
C LEU A 331 0.56 -24.18 -7.85
N SER A 332 -0.64 -23.65 -8.09
CA SER A 332 -0.81 -22.27 -8.58
C SER A 332 -0.25 -21.24 -7.59
N SER A 333 -0.40 -21.47 -6.28
CA SER A 333 0.16 -20.61 -5.24
C SER A 333 1.69 -20.63 -5.21
N PHE A 334 2.31 -21.79 -5.41
CA PHE A 334 3.78 -21.88 -5.57
C PHE A 334 4.31 -21.08 -6.76
N LEU A 335 3.58 -21.10 -7.87
CA LEU A 335 4.01 -20.40 -9.08
C LEU A 335 4.17 -18.90 -8.89
N ILE A 336 3.44 -18.26 -7.96
CA ILE A 336 3.61 -16.83 -7.66
C ILE A 336 4.98 -16.51 -7.04
N GLY A 337 5.58 -17.46 -6.36
CA GLY A 337 6.93 -17.31 -5.80
C GLY A 337 7.99 -17.01 -6.86
N VAL A 338 7.85 -17.56 -8.08
CA VAL A 338 8.83 -17.37 -9.16
C VAL A 338 8.92 -15.93 -9.63
N PRO A 339 7.85 -15.27 -10.14
CA PRO A 339 7.94 -13.89 -10.57
C PRO A 339 8.22 -12.92 -9.40
N THR A 340 7.84 -13.26 -8.18
CA THR A 340 8.20 -12.49 -6.98
C THR A 340 9.70 -12.56 -6.73
N GLY A 341 10.30 -13.74 -6.81
CA GLY A 341 11.75 -13.94 -6.73
C GLY A 341 12.51 -13.16 -7.81
N VAL A 342 12.02 -13.15 -9.06
CA VAL A 342 12.59 -12.33 -10.13
C VAL A 342 12.69 -10.86 -9.72
N LYS A 343 11.66 -10.29 -9.10
CA LYS A 343 11.69 -8.90 -8.63
C LYS A 343 12.73 -8.68 -7.54
N ILE A 344 12.75 -9.53 -6.52
CA ILE A 344 13.69 -9.43 -5.39
C ILE A 344 15.15 -9.49 -5.90
N PHE A 345 15.47 -10.47 -6.75
CA PHE A 345 16.82 -10.61 -7.30
C PHE A 345 17.23 -9.42 -8.16
N ASN A 346 16.31 -8.84 -8.94
CA ASN A 346 16.60 -7.64 -9.74
C ASN A 346 16.83 -6.40 -8.87
N TRP A 347 16.13 -6.24 -7.74
CA TRP A 347 16.38 -5.17 -6.78
C TRP A 347 17.75 -5.33 -6.10
N ILE A 348 18.08 -6.55 -5.66
CA ILE A 348 19.40 -6.85 -5.08
C ILE A 348 20.51 -6.61 -6.12
N ALA A 349 20.33 -7.06 -7.37
CA ALA A 349 21.27 -6.82 -8.45
C ALA A 349 21.45 -5.33 -8.79
N THR A 350 20.39 -4.51 -8.60
CA THR A 350 20.49 -3.05 -8.75
C THR A 350 21.30 -2.42 -7.62
N LEU A 351 21.11 -2.87 -6.39
CA LEU A 351 21.89 -2.43 -5.22
C LEU A 351 23.36 -2.88 -5.32
N TRP A 352 23.60 -4.08 -5.85
CA TRP A 352 24.94 -4.68 -5.95
C TRP A 352 25.89 -3.81 -6.77
N ARG A 353 27.04 -3.45 -6.18
CA ARG A 353 28.05 -2.54 -6.77
C ARG A 353 27.48 -1.17 -7.17
N GLY A 354 26.40 -0.72 -6.55
CA GLY A 354 25.89 0.64 -6.66
C GLY A 354 26.63 1.60 -5.72
N SER A 355 26.62 2.89 -6.05
CA SER A 355 27.08 3.95 -5.15
C SER A 355 25.93 4.33 -4.21
N LEU A 356 25.79 3.61 -3.09
CA LEU A 356 24.63 3.71 -2.21
C LEU A 356 24.64 5.02 -1.42
N VAL A 357 23.54 5.76 -1.51
CA VAL A 357 23.26 6.93 -0.65
C VAL A 357 22.20 6.50 0.37
N MET A 358 22.63 6.27 1.59
CA MET A 358 21.81 5.69 2.67
C MET A 358 20.81 6.71 3.25
N THR A 359 19.85 7.13 2.44
CA THR A 359 18.71 7.96 2.88
C THR A 359 17.68 7.14 3.65
N THR A 360 16.80 7.80 4.36
CA THR A 360 15.68 7.15 5.08
C THR A 360 14.80 6.34 4.13
N ALA A 361 14.50 6.85 2.93
CA ALA A 361 13.75 6.13 1.90
C ALA A 361 14.44 4.81 1.50
N LEU A 362 15.78 4.82 1.32
CA LEU A 362 16.52 3.60 0.99
C LEU A 362 16.55 2.63 2.18
N TRP A 363 16.67 3.10 3.42
CA TRP A 363 16.61 2.24 4.60
C TRP A 363 15.27 1.49 4.70
N PHE A 364 14.14 2.17 4.53
CA PHE A 364 12.82 1.52 4.48
C PHE A 364 12.71 0.51 3.33
N THR A 365 13.30 0.82 2.19
CA THR A 365 13.32 -0.08 1.02
C THR A 365 14.15 -1.36 1.28
N ILE A 366 15.34 -1.23 1.89
CA ILE A 366 16.18 -2.39 2.25
C ILE A 366 15.50 -3.21 3.36
N GLY A 367 14.94 -2.53 4.37
CA GLY A 367 14.16 -3.17 5.44
C GLY A 367 12.98 -3.95 4.90
N PHE A 368 12.25 -3.37 3.93
CA PHE A 368 11.20 -4.07 3.21
C PHE A 368 11.71 -5.37 2.55
N ILE A 369 12.81 -5.31 1.79
CA ILE A 369 13.36 -6.49 1.11
C ILE A 369 13.68 -7.60 2.13
N ALA A 370 14.36 -7.25 3.24
CA ALA A 370 14.73 -8.20 4.28
C ALA A 370 13.49 -8.87 4.93
N ILE A 371 12.50 -8.06 5.30
CA ILE A 371 11.27 -8.55 5.96
C ILE A 371 10.41 -9.35 4.96
N PHE A 372 10.25 -8.85 3.74
CA PHE A 372 9.39 -9.47 2.74
C PHE A 372 9.93 -10.85 2.27
N ILE A 373 11.25 -11.06 2.27
CA ILE A 373 11.82 -12.39 2.00
C ILE A 373 11.31 -13.41 3.04
N ILE A 374 11.33 -13.05 4.33
CA ILE A 374 10.81 -13.94 5.40
C ILE A 374 9.30 -14.16 5.20
N GLY A 375 8.54 -13.09 4.94
CA GLY A 375 7.11 -13.18 4.67
C GLY A 375 6.78 -14.05 3.47
N GLY A 376 7.55 -13.94 2.37
CA GLY A 376 7.38 -14.76 1.17
C GLY A 376 7.67 -16.25 1.43
N ILE A 377 8.75 -16.56 2.14
CA ILE A 377 9.09 -17.95 2.49
C ILE A 377 8.02 -18.58 3.38
N THR A 378 7.54 -17.87 4.41
CA THR A 378 6.46 -18.36 5.27
C THR A 378 5.14 -18.50 4.53
N GLY A 379 4.90 -17.68 3.49
CA GLY A 379 3.77 -17.84 2.57
C GLY A 379 3.85 -19.13 1.74
N ILE A 380 5.05 -19.49 1.29
CA ILE A 380 5.26 -20.77 0.60
C ILE A 380 4.94 -21.95 1.53
N PHE A 381 5.29 -21.88 2.82
CA PHE A 381 4.91 -22.93 3.78
C PHE A 381 3.39 -23.07 3.92
N LEU A 382 2.66 -21.96 4.04
CA LEU A 382 1.20 -21.96 4.09
C LEU A 382 0.53 -22.34 2.76
N ALA A 383 1.22 -22.20 1.63
CA ALA A 383 0.73 -22.66 0.34
C ALA A 383 0.76 -24.19 0.19
N VAL A 384 1.46 -24.92 1.07
CA VAL A 384 1.49 -26.40 1.11
C VAL A 384 0.34 -26.88 1.97
N PHE A 385 -0.76 -27.39 1.38
CA PHE A 385 -1.96 -27.72 2.15
C PHE A 385 -1.72 -28.69 3.33
N PRO A 386 -0.85 -29.73 3.28
CA PRO A 386 -0.55 -30.56 4.46
C PRO A 386 0.14 -29.77 5.59
N VAL A 387 0.93 -28.76 5.26
CA VAL A 387 1.55 -27.85 6.25
C VAL A 387 0.52 -26.86 6.77
N ASP A 388 -0.32 -26.31 5.89
CA ASP A 388 -1.39 -25.39 6.28
C ASP A 388 -2.38 -26.05 7.24
N TRP A 389 -2.71 -27.31 7.09
CA TRP A 389 -3.57 -28.04 8.04
C TRP A 389 -3.05 -28.03 9.48
N GLN A 390 -1.73 -27.91 9.67
CA GLN A 390 -1.11 -27.80 11.00
C GLN A 390 -1.02 -26.35 11.49
N LEU A 391 -0.94 -25.39 10.58
CA LEU A 391 -0.66 -23.98 10.90
C LEU A 391 -1.88 -23.09 10.74
N ASN A 392 -2.91 -23.54 10.03
CA ASN A 392 -4.13 -22.77 9.82
C ASN A 392 -4.75 -22.35 11.15
N ASP A 393 -5.28 -21.15 11.18
CA ASP A 393 -5.89 -20.52 12.35
C ASP A 393 -4.97 -20.42 13.61
N THR A 394 -3.65 -20.55 13.42
CA THR A 394 -2.66 -20.27 14.48
C THR A 394 -2.03 -18.88 14.31
N TYR A 395 -1.24 -18.47 15.32
CA TYR A 395 -0.45 -17.24 15.28
C TYR A 395 0.66 -17.25 14.21
N PHE A 396 1.00 -18.42 13.62
CA PHE A 396 1.90 -18.48 12.47
C PHE A 396 1.33 -17.72 11.26
N VAL A 397 0.03 -17.87 11.01
CA VAL A 397 -0.66 -17.13 9.94
C VAL A 397 -0.65 -15.64 10.22
N VAL A 398 -0.84 -15.22 11.50
CA VAL A 398 -0.77 -13.81 11.91
C VAL A 398 0.62 -13.23 11.66
N ALA A 399 1.67 -13.96 12.03
CA ALA A 399 3.05 -13.59 11.76
C ALA A 399 3.29 -13.41 10.25
N HIS A 400 2.93 -14.42 9.45
CA HIS A 400 3.09 -14.41 8.00
C HIS A 400 2.44 -13.18 7.36
N PHE A 401 1.13 -12.96 7.57
CA PHE A 401 0.47 -11.88 6.87
C PHE A 401 0.92 -10.49 7.33
N HIS A 402 1.38 -10.32 8.59
CA HIS A 402 1.99 -9.05 9.00
C HIS A 402 3.38 -8.85 8.39
N TYR A 403 4.15 -9.91 8.14
CA TYR A 403 5.43 -9.81 7.42
C TYR A 403 5.23 -9.33 5.97
N VAL A 404 4.14 -9.73 5.30
CA VAL A 404 3.86 -9.27 3.93
C VAL A 404 3.06 -7.96 3.89
N LEU A 405 2.21 -7.66 4.88
CA LEU A 405 1.40 -6.43 4.92
C LEU A 405 2.10 -5.30 5.67
N MET A 406 2.36 -5.44 6.97
CA MET A 406 2.99 -4.37 7.75
C MET A 406 4.47 -4.22 7.36
N GLY A 407 5.23 -5.31 7.33
CA GLY A 407 6.64 -5.31 6.90
C GLY A 407 6.81 -5.13 5.39
N GLY A 408 5.86 -5.60 4.60
CA GLY A 408 5.82 -5.43 3.14
C GLY A 408 5.20 -4.10 2.73
N ALA A 409 3.87 -4.04 2.64
CA ALA A 409 3.18 -2.88 2.08
C ALA A 409 3.47 -1.60 2.87
N VAL A 410 3.37 -1.60 4.22
CA VAL A 410 3.50 -0.37 5.01
C VAL A 410 4.93 0.17 4.99
N PHE A 411 5.97 -0.67 5.06
CA PHE A 411 7.36 -0.19 4.93
C PHE A 411 7.60 0.49 3.57
N THR A 412 6.95 0.01 2.50
CA THR A 412 7.04 0.67 1.18
C THR A 412 6.24 1.96 1.12
N VAL A 413 5.14 2.09 1.88
CA VAL A 413 4.44 3.37 2.06
C VAL A 413 5.37 4.40 2.72
N PHE A 414 6.10 4.02 3.77
CA PHE A 414 7.08 4.90 4.41
C PHE A 414 8.25 5.24 3.46
N ALA A 415 8.75 4.27 2.69
CA ALA A 415 9.76 4.54 1.66
C ALA A 415 9.29 5.59 0.65
N GLY A 416 8.07 5.43 0.11
CA GLY A 416 7.43 6.39 -0.78
C GLY A 416 7.18 7.75 -0.13
N LEU A 417 6.75 7.77 1.12
CA LEU A 417 6.55 8.99 1.89
C LEU A 417 7.87 9.79 1.98
N TYR A 418 8.97 9.18 2.44
CA TYR A 418 10.26 9.86 2.54
C TYR A 418 10.82 10.26 1.17
N TYR A 419 10.58 9.48 0.13
CA TYR A 419 11.04 9.77 -1.23
C TYR A 419 10.28 10.94 -1.87
N TRP A 420 8.95 10.94 -1.79
CA TRP A 420 8.11 11.92 -2.48
C TRP A 420 7.63 13.09 -1.61
N TYR A 421 7.87 13.06 -0.30
CA TYR A 421 7.49 14.16 0.59
C TYR A 421 7.99 15.54 0.12
N PRO A 422 9.24 15.68 -0.39
CA PRO A 422 9.71 16.96 -0.92
C PRO A 422 8.88 17.47 -2.09
N LYS A 423 8.41 16.57 -2.96
CA LYS A 423 7.57 16.92 -4.10
C LYS A 423 6.18 17.41 -3.68
N ILE A 424 5.63 16.82 -2.61
CA ILE A 424 4.30 17.19 -2.08
C ILE A 424 4.34 18.52 -1.34
N THR A 425 5.37 18.74 -0.51
CA THR A 425 5.40 19.84 0.46
C THR A 425 6.40 20.95 0.12
N GLY A 426 7.33 20.70 -0.78
CA GLY A 426 8.47 21.60 -1.05
C GLY A 426 9.53 21.58 0.05
N ARG A 427 9.43 20.69 1.05
CA ARG A 427 10.33 20.63 2.22
C ARG A 427 10.91 19.23 2.40
N LEU A 428 12.09 19.15 3.01
CA LEU A 428 12.72 17.89 3.38
C LEU A 428 12.30 17.43 4.77
N LEU A 429 12.12 16.12 4.94
CA LEU A 429 12.10 15.48 6.25
C LEU A 429 13.51 15.40 6.83
N ASN A 430 13.62 15.43 8.16
CA ASN A 430 14.92 15.29 8.83
C ASN A 430 15.40 13.83 8.73
N GLU A 431 16.56 13.62 8.09
CA GLU A 431 17.14 12.30 7.85
C GLU A 431 17.55 11.57 9.13
N ARG A 432 18.09 12.27 10.14
CA ARG A 432 18.48 11.64 11.42
C ARG A 432 17.26 11.09 12.14
N LEU A 433 16.18 11.88 12.22
CA LEU A 433 14.95 11.45 12.84
C LEU A 433 14.24 10.36 12.02
N GLY A 434 14.34 10.42 10.68
CA GLY A 434 13.82 9.40 9.78
C GLY A 434 14.55 8.05 9.95
N LYS A 435 15.87 8.05 10.00
CA LYS A 435 16.67 6.84 10.25
C LYS A 435 16.39 6.27 11.64
N ALA A 436 16.25 7.11 12.67
CA ALA A 436 15.86 6.68 14.00
C ALA A 436 14.47 6.01 13.99
N SER A 437 13.49 6.63 13.31
CA SER A 437 12.16 6.04 13.11
C SER A 437 12.24 4.67 12.42
N PHE A 438 13.02 4.56 11.32
CA PHE A 438 13.21 3.29 10.61
C PHE A 438 13.72 2.19 11.55
N TRP A 439 14.81 2.44 12.29
CA TRP A 439 15.41 1.41 13.15
C TRP A 439 14.48 1.01 14.29
N VAL A 440 13.81 1.97 14.93
CA VAL A 440 12.83 1.70 15.98
C VAL A 440 11.67 0.88 15.43
N MET A 441 11.14 1.23 14.24
CA MET A 441 10.09 0.44 13.59
C MET A 441 10.58 -0.96 13.21
N PHE A 442 11.78 -1.08 12.64
CA PHE A 442 12.32 -2.35 12.18
C PHE A 442 12.52 -3.35 13.33
N PHE A 443 13.12 -2.91 14.43
CA PHE A 443 13.29 -3.75 15.61
C PHE A 443 11.96 -4.04 16.30
N GLY A 444 11.11 -3.05 16.49
CA GLY A 444 9.78 -3.22 17.07
C GLY A 444 8.92 -4.19 16.24
N PHE A 445 8.96 -4.09 14.92
CA PHE A 445 8.27 -5.00 14.01
C PHE A 445 8.72 -6.46 14.21
N ASN A 446 10.03 -6.71 14.17
CA ASN A 446 10.55 -8.08 14.31
C ASN A 446 10.28 -8.63 15.73
N ALA A 447 10.42 -7.82 16.79
CA ALA A 447 10.07 -8.22 18.15
C ALA A 447 8.57 -8.56 18.28
N THR A 448 7.70 -7.84 17.54
CA THR A 448 6.26 -8.11 17.55
C THR A 448 5.91 -9.40 16.82
N PHE A 449 6.32 -9.51 15.55
CA PHE A 449 5.75 -10.51 14.65
C PHE A 449 6.65 -11.73 14.43
N PHE A 450 7.98 -11.64 14.60
CA PHE A 450 8.84 -12.81 14.43
C PHE A 450 8.52 -13.90 15.47
N VAL A 451 8.35 -13.51 16.73
CA VAL A 451 8.02 -14.42 17.83
C VAL A 451 6.64 -15.07 17.66
N GLN A 452 5.73 -14.46 16.89
CA GLN A 452 4.41 -15.04 16.63
C GLN A 452 4.48 -16.28 15.72
N HIS A 453 5.55 -16.47 14.92
CA HIS A 453 5.79 -17.75 14.25
C HIS A 453 6.00 -18.86 15.27
N ALA A 454 6.80 -18.62 16.32
CA ALA A 454 7.00 -19.57 17.39
C ALA A 454 5.71 -19.85 18.18
N LEU A 455 4.89 -18.81 18.45
CA LEU A 455 3.57 -18.98 19.07
C LEU A 455 2.67 -19.91 18.25
N GLY A 456 2.62 -19.71 16.92
CA GLY A 456 1.82 -20.55 16.03
C GLY A 456 2.32 -21.99 15.98
N LEU A 457 3.65 -22.21 15.90
CA LEU A 457 4.26 -23.54 15.96
C LEU A 457 4.04 -24.24 17.30
N SER A 458 3.85 -23.45 18.38
CA SER A 458 3.48 -23.97 19.70
C SER A 458 1.97 -24.20 19.87
N GLY A 459 1.19 -24.06 18.77
CA GLY A 459 -0.25 -24.33 18.74
C GLY A 459 -1.14 -23.21 19.27
N MET A 460 -0.64 -21.98 19.50
CA MET A 460 -1.50 -20.87 19.93
C MET A 460 -2.47 -20.48 18.80
N PRO A 461 -3.80 -20.61 19.00
CA PRO A 461 -4.79 -20.19 18.01
C PRO A 461 -4.79 -18.67 17.85
N ARG A 462 -5.07 -18.17 16.63
CA ARG A 462 -5.38 -16.76 16.41
C ARG A 462 -6.82 -16.46 16.87
N ARG A 463 -7.14 -15.17 17.05
CA ARG A 463 -8.49 -14.68 17.39
C ARG A 463 -8.99 -15.08 18.79
N ILE A 464 -8.11 -15.46 19.68
CA ILE A 464 -8.45 -15.69 21.09
C ILE A 464 -8.21 -14.42 21.91
N TYR A 465 -9.14 -14.07 22.80
CA TYR A 465 -9.02 -12.86 23.62
C TYR A 465 -8.18 -13.08 24.88
N THR A 466 -7.96 -14.34 25.28
CA THR A 466 -7.14 -14.72 26.41
C THR A 466 -6.58 -16.13 26.25
N TYR A 467 -5.67 -16.54 27.11
CA TYR A 467 -5.09 -17.89 27.15
C TYR A 467 -4.76 -18.30 28.59
N GLN A 468 -4.64 -19.62 28.84
CA GLN A 468 -4.34 -20.17 30.15
C GLN A 468 -2.83 -20.09 30.45
N PRO A 469 -2.44 -19.95 31.76
CA PRO A 469 -1.05 -20.06 32.19
C PRO A 469 -0.51 -21.49 31.97
N GLY A 470 0.81 -21.61 31.82
CA GLY A 470 1.46 -22.93 31.73
C GLY A 470 1.58 -23.48 30.31
N LEU A 471 1.02 -22.83 29.29
CA LEU A 471 1.09 -23.26 27.88
C LEU A 471 2.41 -22.88 27.17
N GLY A 472 3.35 -22.22 27.86
CA GLY A 472 4.60 -21.76 27.25
C GLY A 472 4.48 -20.49 26.40
N TRP A 473 3.29 -19.89 26.28
CA TRP A 473 3.01 -18.75 25.39
C TRP A 473 3.28 -17.38 26.01
N SER A 474 3.36 -17.27 27.33
CA SER A 474 3.39 -15.99 28.06
C SER A 474 4.59 -15.12 27.67
N THR A 475 5.79 -15.70 27.61
CA THR A 475 7.01 -14.97 27.26
C THR A 475 6.95 -14.42 25.84
N TYR A 476 6.52 -15.22 24.88
CA TYR A 476 6.38 -14.79 23.48
C TYR A 476 5.32 -13.69 23.31
N ASN A 477 4.19 -13.80 24.00
CA ASN A 477 3.16 -12.77 23.99
C ASN A 477 3.65 -11.46 24.62
N LEU A 478 4.40 -11.52 25.72
CA LEU A 478 4.98 -10.34 26.35
C LEU A 478 5.99 -9.65 25.42
N ILE A 479 6.91 -10.41 24.80
CA ILE A 479 7.88 -9.87 23.84
C ILE A 479 7.14 -9.22 22.66
N SER A 480 6.14 -9.90 22.11
CA SER A 480 5.31 -9.38 21.02
C SER A 480 4.60 -8.07 21.41
N THR A 481 4.12 -7.96 22.62
CA THR A 481 3.45 -6.76 23.15
C THR A 481 4.44 -5.60 23.31
N ILE A 482 5.58 -5.82 23.94
CA ILE A 482 6.64 -4.80 24.07
C ILE A 482 7.11 -4.34 22.68
N GLY A 483 7.33 -5.29 21.77
CA GLY A 483 7.68 -4.99 20.37
C GLY A 483 6.66 -4.07 19.69
N SER A 484 5.36 -4.30 19.92
CA SER A 484 4.29 -3.50 19.33
C SER A 484 4.31 -2.04 19.82
N TYR A 485 4.62 -1.79 21.09
CA TYR A 485 4.81 -0.43 21.60
C TYR A 485 6.03 0.25 20.99
N ILE A 486 7.16 -0.47 20.86
CA ILE A 486 8.36 0.04 20.18
C ILE A 486 8.03 0.41 18.74
N LEU A 487 7.28 -0.44 18.01
CA LEU A 487 6.81 -0.17 16.66
C LEU A 487 5.98 1.12 16.60
N GLY A 488 5.04 1.29 17.55
CA GLY A 488 4.22 2.49 17.69
C GLY A 488 5.04 3.76 17.91
N VAL A 489 6.09 3.68 18.77
CA VAL A 489 7.04 4.79 18.97
C VAL A 489 7.75 5.15 17.66
N GLY A 490 8.15 4.18 16.84
CA GLY A 490 8.76 4.41 15.54
C GLY A 490 7.83 5.17 14.59
N VAL A 491 6.54 4.83 14.55
CA VAL A 491 5.52 5.57 13.78
C VAL A 491 5.38 7.00 14.30
N LEU A 492 5.31 7.18 15.62
CA LEU A 492 5.22 8.50 16.25
C LEU A 492 6.41 9.39 15.88
N LEU A 493 7.62 8.86 15.82
CA LEU A 493 8.80 9.60 15.38
C LEU A 493 8.65 10.13 13.94
N THR A 494 8.04 9.37 13.03
CA THR A 494 7.74 9.88 11.67
C THR A 494 6.69 10.98 11.72
N ILE A 495 5.63 10.86 12.50
CA ILE A 495 4.61 11.92 12.65
C ILE A 495 5.25 13.21 13.18
N ILE A 496 6.11 13.11 14.20
CA ILE A 496 6.88 14.25 14.73
C ILE A 496 7.78 14.85 13.64
N ASN A 497 8.41 14.01 12.81
CA ASN A 497 9.26 14.48 11.72
C ASN A 497 8.46 15.27 10.67
N ILE A 498 7.27 14.78 10.30
CA ILE A 498 6.34 15.48 9.39
C ILE A 498 5.94 16.84 9.99
N TYR A 499 5.50 16.87 11.24
CA TYR A 499 5.09 18.10 11.91
C TYR A 499 6.23 19.14 11.95
N ARG A 500 7.44 18.71 12.34
CA ARG A 500 8.63 19.59 12.36
C ARG A 500 9.01 20.07 10.97
N SER A 501 8.90 19.23 9.96
CA SER A 501 9.20 19.61 8.59
C SER A 501 8.22 20.63 8.04
N LEU A 502 6.92 20.47 8.26
CA LEU A 502 5.90 21.42 7.82
C LEU A 502 6.11 22.83 8.39
N THR A 503 6.67 22.93 9.60
CA THR A 503 6.90 24.21 10.29
C THR A 503 8.31 24.78 10.05
N LYS A 504 9.35 23.93 10.14
CA LYS A 504 10.77 24.34 10.18
C LYS A 504 11.67 23.54 9.22
N GLY A 505 11.08 22.72 8.32
CA GLY A 505 11.85 21.88 7.40
C GLY A 505 12.64 22.70 6.37
N GLN A 506 13.79 22.18 5.96
CA GLN A 506 14.59 22.75 4.90
C GLN A 506 13.82 22.73 3.57
N ILE A 507 13.94 23.79 2.78
CA ILE A 507 13.37 23.86 1.43
C ILE A 507 14.11 22.88 0.53
N ALA A 508 13.36 22.05 -0.20
CA ALA A 508 13.90 20.90 -0.94
C ALA A 508 14.40 21.24 -2.36
N GLY A 509 13.85 22.28 -2.98
CA GLY A 509 14.00 22.48 -4.43
C GLY A 509 13.20 21.47 -5.28
N PRO A 510 13.30 21.58 -6.62
CA PRO A 510 12.49 20.77 -7.53
C PRO A 510 12.88 19.29 -7.56
N ASP A 511 14.17 18.95 -7.44
CA ASP A 511 14.70 17.58 -7.55
C ASP A 511 15.86 17.33 -6.57
N PRO A 512 15.61 17.14 -5.27
CA PRO A 512 16.64 16.99 -4.26
C PRO A 512 17.42 15.67 -4.36
N TRP A 513 16.82 14.65 -5.02
CA TRP A 513 17.38 13.30 -5.10
C TRP A 513 18.11 13.00 -6.40
N LYS A 514 18.00 13.85 -7.41
CA LYS A 514 18.33 13.56 -8.81
C LYS A 514 17.52 12.37 -9.32
N GLY A 515 16.18 12.46 -9.15
CA GLY A 515 15.24 11.43 -9.55
C GLY A 515 15.23 11.16 -11.05
N ASN A 516 14.70 10.01 -11.47
CA ASN A 516 14.79 9.56 -12.87
C ASN A 516 13.51 9.80 -13.67
N THR A 517 12.38 10.04 -13.01
CA THR A 517 11.03 10.11 -13.58
C THR A 517 10.50 11.55 -13.65
N LEU A 518 9.45 11.77 -14.48
CA LEU A 518 9.00 13.11 -14.89
C LEU A 518 8.43 13.98 -13.77
N GLU A 519 7.98 13.44 -12.66
CA GLU A 519 7.53 14.25 -11.51
C GLU A 519 8.64 15.17 -10.98
N TRP A 520 9.89 14.80 -11.17
CA TRP A 520 11.04 15.61 -10.77
C TRP A 520 11.38 16.73 -11.76
N PHE A 521 10.70 16.77 -12.90
CA PHE A 521 10.82 17.87 -13.87
C PHE A 521 10.07 19.12 -13.42
N THR A 522 9.01 18.96 -12.63
CA THR A 522 8.17 20.05 -12.15
C THR A 522 8.73 20.71 -10.87
N PRO A 523 8.34 21.97 -10.53
CA PRO A 523 8.59 22.54 -9.22
C PRO A 523 8.06 21.69 -8.07
N SER A 524 8.49 21.98 -6.84
CA SER A 524 8.02 21.31 -5.63
C SER A 524 7.42 22.34 -4.66
N PRO A 525 6.09 22.40 -4.45
CA PRO A 525 5.02 21.60 -5.09
C PRO A 525 4.80 21.92 -6.58
N PRO A 526 4.23 20.99 -7.37
CA PRO A 526 3.89 21.23 -8.77
C PRO A 526 2.77 22.28 -8.94
N PRO A 527 2.75 23.04 -10.08
CA PRO A 527 1.66 23.97 -10.39
C PRO A 527 0.34 23.23 -10.66
N VAL A 528 -0.76 23.98 -10.76
CA VAL A 528 -2.11 23.42 -10.95
C VAL A 528 -2.18 22.53 -12.19
N ASN A 529 -1.61 22.97 -13.31
CA ASN A 529 -1.63 22.22 -14.59
C ASN A 529 -0.45 21.26 -14.76
N ASN A 530 0.34 20.99 -13.72
CA ASN A 530 1.51 20.13 -13.68
C ASN A 530 2.68 20.62 -14.56
N PHE A 531 2.45 20.79 -15.85
CA PHE A 531 3.47 21.10 -16.87
C PHE A 531 3.04 22.30 -17.72
N ASP A 532 3.92 23.26 -17.90
CA ASP A 532 3.77 24.28 -18.94
C ASP A 532 4.03 23.67 -20.34
N GLU A 533 5.15 22.93 -20.46
CA GLU A 533 5.49 22.12 -21.62
C GLU A 533 5.87 20.70 -21.18
N VAL A 534 5.27 19.69 -21.81
CA VAL A 534 5.56 18.28 -21.51
C VAL A 534 6.79 17.84 -22.30
N PRO A 535 7.87 17.39 -21.65
CA PRO A 535 9.06 16.95 -22.36
C PRO A 535 8.81 15.63 -23.11
N ARG A 536 9.43 15.46 -24.27
CA ARG A 536 9.39 14.21 -25.03
C ARG A 536 10.23 13.14 -24.33
N VAL A 537 9.62 12.01 -24.00
CA VAL A 537 10.27 10.88 -23.34
C VAL A 537 11.06 10.04 -24.35
N ARG A 538 12.35 9.80 -24.08
CA ARG A 538 13.25 9.03 -24.93
C ARG A 538 13.70 7.71 -24.33
N SER A 539 13.71 7.59 -22.99
CA SER A 539 14.10 6.38 -22.26
C SER A 539 13.22 6.14 -21.03
N VAL A 540 13.52 5.12 -20.24
CA VAL A 540 12.90 4.83 -18.94
C VAL A 540 13.35 5.81 -17.83
N GLU A 541 14.41 6.60 -18.08
CA GLU A 541 15.00 7.58 -17.17
C GLU A 541 14.96 8.99 -17.78
N PRO A 542 13.80 9.58 -18.08
CA PRO A 542 13.68 10.83 -18.84
C PRO A 542 14.43 11.99 -18.20
N MET A 543 14.47 12.09 -16.88
CA MET A 543 15.19 13.15 -16.17
C MET A 543 16.71 13.02 -16.31
N ARG A 544 17.23 11.80 -16.41
CA ARG A 544 18.64 11.56 -16.68
C ARG A 544 19.03 11.99 -18.09
N ASP A 545 18.17 11.73 -19.07
CA ASP A 545 18.35 12.17 -20.44
C ASP A 545 18.37 13.71 -20.54
N ILE A 546 17.41 14.37 -19.88
CA ILE A 546 17.32 15.84 -19.83
C ILE A 546 18.58 16.43 -19.19
N ARG A 547 19.03 15.93 -18.03
CA ARG A 547 20.25 16.42 -17.38
C ARG A 547 21.47 16.27 -18.26
N ARG A 548 21.67 15.14 -18.95
CA ARG A 548 22.76 14.94 -19.90
C ARG A 548 22.70 15.87 -21.10
N GLN A 549 21.49 16.19 -21.58
CA GLN A 549 21.33 17.16 -22.69
C GLN A 549 21.75 18.56 -22.25
N VAL A 550 21.36 19.00 -21.04
CA VAL A 550 21.76 20.28 -20.45
C VAL A 550 23.30 20.35 -20.30
N GLU A 551 23.91 19.32 -19.73
CA GLU A 551 25.36 19.24 -19.54
C GLU A 551 26.12 19.39 -20.88
N ARG A 552 25.64 18.75 -21.95
CA ARG A 552 26.22 18.87 -23.30
C ARG A 552 26.07 20.26 -23.91
N GLN A 553 24.96 20.95 -23.66
CA GLN A 553 24.68 22.27 -24.23
C GLN A 553 25.37 23.40 -23.47
N THR A 554 25.53 23.28 -22.17
CA THR A 554 26.06 24.35 -21.32
C THR A 554 27.55 24.18 -21.01
N GLY A 555 28.16 23.03 -21.30
CA GLY A 555 29.54 22.70 -20.89
C GLY A 555 29.74 22.62 -19.35
N VAL A 556 28.65 22.87 -18.60
CA VAL A 556 28.67 22.86 -17.13
C VAL A 556 28.28 21.46 -16.66
N ILE A 557 29.31 20.69 -16.27
CA ILE A 557 29.07 19.47 -15.48
C ILE A 557 28.46 19.92 -14.15
N GLN A 558 27.18 19.67 -13.91
CA GLN A 558 26.59 19.90 -12.58
C GLN A 558 27.29 18.97 -11.56
N LYS A 559 28.42 19.43 -11.01
CA LYS A 559 28.99 18.82 -9.82
C LYS A 559 27.96 18.85 -8.72
N GLY A 560 27.67 17.69 -8.14
CA GLY A 560 26.58 17.44 -7.22
C GLY A 560 26.46 18.42 -6.04
N GLY A 561 25.67 19.46 -6.17
CA GLY A 561 25.38 20.41 -5.10
C GLY A 561 24.50 19.86 -3.96
N GLY A 562 24.03 18.62 -4.04
CA GLY A 562 23.23 18.00 -2.97
C GLY A 562 23.96 16.94 -2.14
N SER A 563 25.00 16.30 -2.68
CA SER A 563 25.68 15.21 -1.98
C SER A 563 26.68 15.68 -0.90
N GLU A 564 27.28 16.85 -1.06
CA GLU A 564 28.20 17.41 -0.04
C GLU A 564 27.47 17.99 1.18
N GLN A 565 26.25 18.52 1.02
CA GLN A 565 25.45 18.98 2.16
C GLN A 565 24.90 17.80 2.98
N PHE A 566 24.56 16.66 2.36
CA PHE A 566 24.08 15.48 3.09
C PHE A 566 25.23 14.74 3.81
N ALA A 567 26.44 14.73 3.25
CA ALA A 567 27.60 14.10 3.89
C ALA A 567 28.11 14.88 5.13
N ARG A 568 27.85 16.18 5.23
CA ARG A 568 28.25 17.02 6.39
C ARG A 568 27.19 17.10 7.49
N SER A 569 25.97 16.60 7.28
CA SER A 569 24.88 16.58 8.28
C SER A 569 24.53 15.17 8.79
N SER A 570 25.24 14.12 8.35
CA SER A 570 25.04 12.71 8.77
C SER A 570 25.83 12.36 10.02
#